data_bb0dfa0bae6f7d2d2a622bb2d4ebd163
#
_entry.id   bb0dfa0bae6f7d2d2a622bb2d4ebd163
#
_cell.length_a   1.000
_cell.length_b   1.000
_cell.length_c   1.000
_cell.angle_alpha   90.00
_cell.angle_beta   90.00
_cell.angle_gamma   90.00
#
_symmetry.space_group_name_H-M   'P 1'
#
loop_
_entity.id
_entity.type
_entity.pdbx_description
1 polymer ?
#
loop_
_entity_poly.entity_id
_entity_poly.type
_entity_poly.pdbx_seq_one_letter_code
_entity_poly.pdbx_strand_id
1 'polypeptide(L)'
;EFFTQELITILQLVESKKIDHNILYGSWAGAFGYFQFMPSTIEQYAIDYDNNNIIELKSTKDSFASAANYINKIGWKKNQPCFIKIDLTNNVPKKLLNTSAKKLHNKNEFRYFKKYIKNKSDIKINDNLIASIITPDKDIIPNSENLEPAFIVFENYEKILQWNRSLRFGL
;
A
#
# COMPACT_ATOMS: atom_id res chain seq x y z
N GLU A 1 3.83 11.64 -21.18
CA GLU A 1 3.47 12.75 -20.26
C GLU A 1 3.85 12.46 -18.80
N PHE A 2 3.40 11.32 -18.21
CA PHE A 2 3.72 10.97 -16.82
C PHE A 2 5.24 10.86 -16.56
N PHE A 3 5.94 10.02 -17.30
CA PHE A 3 7.39 9.83 -17.10
C PHE A 3 8.21 11.07 -17.42
N THR A 4 7.76 11.94 -18.32
CA THR A 4 8.39 13.23 -18.60
C THR A 4 8.32 14.13 -17.37
N GLN A 5 7.18 14.17 -16.68
CA GLN A 5 7.00 14.94 -15.48
C GLN A 5 7.89 14.42 -14.34
N GLU A 6 7.95 13.11 -14.16
CA GLU A 6 8.84 12.49 -13.15
C GLU A 6 10.32 12.82 -13.42
N LEU A 7 10.74 12.81 -14.71
CA LEU A 7 12.12 13.19 -15.08
C LEU A 7 12.40 14.66 -14.77
N ILE A 8 11.46 15.56 -15.07
CA ILE A 8 11.64 16.99 -14.75
C ILE A 8 11.75 17.17 -13.24
N THR A 9 10.90 16.51 -12.46
CA THR A 9 10.92 16.61 -11.00
C THR A 9 12.25 16.15 -10.41
N ILE A 10 12.81 15.01 -10.88
CA ILE A 10 14.10 14.54 -10.35
C ILE A 10 15.24 15.47 -10.71
N LEU A 11 15.24 16.04 -11.93
CA LEU A 11 16.26 17.04 -12.33
C LEU A 11 16.19 18.30 -11.44
N GLN A 12 15.00 18.77 -11.10
CA GLN A 12 14.81 19.91 -10.19
C GLN A 12 15.30 19.60 -8.76
N LEU A 13 15.06 18.37 -8.26
CA LEU A 13 15.55 17.94 -6.95
C LEU A 13 17.09 17.88 -6.90
N VAL A 14 17.72 17.45 -7.99
CA VAL A 14 19.19 17.44 -8.13
C VAL A 14 19.74 18.87 -8.26
N GLU A 15 19.15 19.70 -9.11
CA GLU A 15 19.54 21.09 -9.31
C GLU A 15 19.49 21.89 -7.99
N SER A 16 18.43 21.67 -7.20
CA SER A 16 18.27 22.27 -5.87
C SER A 16 19.17 21.65 -4.79
N LYS A 17 20.01 20.69 -5.13
CA LYS A 17 20.92 19.95 -4.24
C LYS A 17 20.23 19.21 -3.10
N LYS A 18 18.94 18.97 -3.19
CA LYS A 18 18.19 18.17 -2.22
C LYS A 18 18.51 16.68 -2.32
N ILE A 19 18.93 16.23 -3.51
CA ILE A 19 19.32 14.84 -3.78
C ILE A 19 20.65 14.85 -4.52
N ASP A 20 21.56 13.97 -4.10
CA ASP A 20 22.80 13.72 -4.82
C ASP A 20 22.53 12.88 -6.08
N HIS A 21 22.96 13.38 -7.24
CA HIS A 21 22.82 12.67 -8.51
C HIS A 21 23.53 11.30 -8.55
N ASN A 22 24.59 11.13 -7.75
CA ASN A 22 25.35 9.87 -7.68
C ASN A 22 24.55 8.69 -7.07
N ILE A 23 23.45 8.97 -6.36
CA ILE A 23 22.61 7.93 -5.73
C ILE A 23 21.40 7.55 -6.57
N LEU A 24 21.18 8.11 -7.75
CA LEU A 24 20.02 7.92 -8.61
C LEU A 24 20.00 6.56 -9.33
N TYR A 25 20.32 5.49 -8.63
CA TYR A 25 20.13 4.12 -9.11
C TYR A 25 18.76 3.59 -8.66
N GLY A 26 17.92 3.27 -9.62
CA GLY A 26 16.55 2.87 -9.32
C GLY A 26 15.94 1.94 -10.36
N SER A 27 14.63 1.84 -10.38
CA SER A 27 13.88 1.07 -11.34
C SER A 27 13.88 1.72 -12.73
N TRP A 28 13.53 0.97 -13.76
CA TRP A 28 13.34 1.50 -15.13
C TRP A 28 12.30 2.63 -15.20
N ALA A 29 11.37 2.68 -14.24
CA ALA A 29 10.33 3.70 -14.16
C ALA A 29 10.78 4.96 -13.40
N GLY A 30 12.01 5.00 -12.86
CA GLY A 30 12.56 6.15 -12.12
C GLY A 30 12.29 6.13 -10.61
N ALA A 31 11.70 5.06 -10.06
CA ALA A 31 11.59 4.90 -8.61
C ALA A 31 12.94 4.50 -8.00
N PHE A 32 13.31 5.08 -6.86
CA PHE A 32 14.58 4.79 -6.21
C PHE A 32 14.51 4.82 -4.67
N GLY A 33 15.64 4.46 -4.03
CA GLY A 33 15.75 4.33 -2.59
C GLY A 33 15.18 3.02 -2.05
N TYR A 34 15.23 2.83 -0.72
CA TYR A 34 14.76 1.61 -0.07
C TYR A 34 13.28 1.33 -0.31
N PHE A 35 12.48 2.37 -0.38
CA PHE A 35 11.03 2.26 -0.54
C PHE A 35 10.55 2.51 -1.97
N GLN A 36 11.46 2.63 -2.94
CA GLN A 36 11.15 2.80 -4.36
C GLN A 36 10.16 3.94 -4.61
N PHE A 37 10.42 5.11 -4.05
CA PHE A 37 9.61 6.29 -4.29
C PHE A 37 9.82 6.87 -5.69
N MET A 38 8.74 7.29 -6.32
CA MET A 38 8.79 8.10 -7.53
C MET A 38 9.26 9.52 -7.20
N PRO A 39 9.93 10.24 -8.13
CA PRO A 39 10.37 11.61 -7.92
C PRO A 39 9.31 12.55 -7.36
N SER A 40 8.09 12.51 -7.88
CA SER A 40 6.97 13.29 -7.36
C SER A 40 6.59 12.95 -5.91
N THR A 41 6.71 11.70 -5.53
CA THR A 41 6.51 11.26 -4.14
C THR A 41 7.60 11.80 -3.22
N ILE A 42 8.85 11.81 -3.70
CA ILE A 42 9.99 12.36 -2.97
C ILE A 42 9.81 13.86 -2.74
N GLU A 43 9.48 14.60 -3.80
CA GLU A 43 9.25 16.04 -3.72
C GLU A 43 8.22 16.42 -2.65
N GLN A 44 7.13 15.63 -2.55
CA GLN A 44 6.02 15.92 -1.67
C GLN A 44 6.20 15.40 -0.23
N TYR A 45 6.92 14.29 -0.04
CA TYR A 45 6.88 13.55 1.23
C TYR A 45 8.24 13.21 1.83
N ALA A 46 9.34 13.33 1.07
CA ALA A 46 10.64 12.98 1.63
C ALA A 46 11.07 13.98 2.70
N ILE A 47 11.81 13.46 3.69
CA ILE A 47 12.32 14.19 4.83
C ILE A 47 13.82 13.96 4.93
N ASP A 48 14.58 15.05 5.07
CA ASP A 48 15.92 15.06 5.61
C ASP A 48 15.81 14.96 7.14
N TYR A 49 15.95 13.76 7.68
CA TYR A 49 15.72 13.49 9.09
C TYR A 49 16.88 13.91 9.98
N ASP A 50 18.09 13.85 9.48
CA ASP A 50 19.28 14.21 10.24
C ASP A 50 19.77 15.66 10.00
N ASN A 51 19.03 16.43 9.18
CA ASN A 51 19.26 17.84 8.89
C ASN A 51 20.66 18.12 8.28
N ASN A 52 21.12 17.20 7.43
CA ASN A 52 22.38 17.38 6.70
C ASN A 52 22.22 18.15 5.37
N ASN A 53 20.99 18.58 5.05
CA ASN A 53 20.54 19.28 3.83
C ASN A 53 20.49 18.39 2.57
N ILE A 54 20.60 17.08 2.70
CA ILE A 54 20.50 16.12 1.60
C ILE A 54 19.49 15.03 1.98
N ILE A 55 18.60 14.67 1.07
CA ILE A 55 17.67 13.56 1.26
C ILE A 55 18.31 12.27 0.76
N GLU A 56 18.70 11.39 1.67
CA GLU A 56 19.43 10.16 1.39
C GLU A 56 18.50 8.93 1.47
N LEU A 57 17.73 8.65 0.41
CA LEU A 57 16.75 7.56 0.40
C LEU A 57 17.36 6.13 0.36
N LYS A 58 18.69 6.04 0.39
CA LYS A 58 19.46 4.79 0.62
C LYS A 58 20.09 4.76 2.03
N SER A 59 19.88 5.79 2.83
CA SER A 59 20.16 5.84 4.26
C SER A 59 18.94 5.38 5.05
N THR A 60 19.14 4.66 6.14
CA THR A 60 18.05 4.18 6.99
C THR A 60 17.25 5.34 7.60
N LYS A 61 17.91 6.42 8.00
CA LYS A 61 17.27 7.56 8.68
C LYS A 61 16.23 8.24 7.80
N ASP A 62 16.66 8.76 6.66
CA ASP A 62 15.79 9.53 5.75
C ASP A 62 14.76 8.65 5.06
N SER A 63 15.16 7.42 4.69
CA SER A 63 14.24 6.48 4.07
C SER A 63 13.04 6.16 4.96
N PHE A 64 13.29 5.75 6.20
CA PHE A 64 12.20 5.40 7.12
C PHE A 64 11.39 6.62 7.57
N ALA A 65 12.03 7.76 7.80
CA ALA A 65 11.33 9.00 8.12
C ALA A 65 10.42 9.44 6.95
N SER A 66 10.92 9.38 5.72
CA SER A 66 10.15 9.69 4.51
C SER A 66 8.98 8.72 4.33
N ALA A 67 9.20 7.41 4.52
CA ALA A 67 8.15 6.42 4.44
C ALA A 67 7.06 6.64 5.50
N ALA A 68 7.44 6.92 6.74
CA ALA A 68 6.52 7.23 7.82
C ALA A 68 5.71 8.51 7.53
N ASN A 69 6.37 9.57 7.02
CA ASN A 69 5.70 10.80 6.62
C ASN A 69 4.70 10.55 5.48
N TYR A 70 5.11 9.81 4.44
CA TYR A 70 4.23 9.46 3.33
C TYR A 70 2.97 8.75 3.83
N ILE A 71 3.10 7.65 4.57
CA ILE A 71 1.98 6.87 5.12
C ILE A 71 1.06 7.75 5.97
N ASN A 72 1.63 8.61 6.82
CA ASN A 72 0.86 9.54 7.65
C ASN A 72 0.07 10.54 6.80
N LYS A 73 0.71 11.16 5.81
CA LYS A 73 0.10 12.19 4.94
C LYS A 73 -1.00 11.64 4.04
N ILE A 74 -0.89 10.39 3.57
CA ILE A 74 -1.95 9.75 2.80
C ILE A 74 -3.10 9.22 3.67
N GLY A 75 -3.05 9.45 4.99
CA GLY A 75 -4.16 9.24 5.92
C GLY A 75 -4.17 7.88 6.61
N TRP A 76 -3.00 7.34 6.96
CA TRP A 76 -2.90 6.18 7.84
C TRP A 76 -3.57 6.44 9.19
N LYS A 77 -4.41 5.53 9.62
CA LYS A 77 -5.11 5.61 10.91
C LYS A 77 -4.40 4.78 11.97
N LYS A 78 -3.76 5.47 12.91
CA LYS A 78 -3.10 4.83 14.06
C LYS A 78 -4.10 3.96 14.82
N ASN A 79 -3.63 2.80 15.28
CA ASN A 79 -4.42 1.82 16.04
C ASN A 79 -5.60 1.18 15.29
N GLN A 80 -5.71 1.37 13.98
CA GLN A 80 -6.65 0.61 13.16
C GLN A 80 -5.95 -0.55 12.46
N PRO A 81 -6.62 -1.70 12.30
CA PRO A 81 -6.05 -2.84 11.59
C PRO A 81 -5.82 -2.52 10.12
N CYS A 82 -4.85 -3.19 9.53
CA CYS A 82 -4.62 -3.16 8.09
C CYS A 82 -5.37 -4.30 7.40
N PHE A 83 -5.10 -5.52 7.81
CA PHE A 83 -5.75 -6.73 7.30
C PHE A 83 -5.76 -7.85 8.34
N ILE A 84 -6.57 -8.88 8.08
CA ILE A 84 -6.63 -10.15 8.84
C ILE A 84 -6.83 -11.29 7.88
N LYS A 85 -6.06 -12.35 8.03
CA LYS A 85 -6.31 -13.61 7.32
C LYS A 85 -7.60 -14.26 7.82
N ILE A 86 -8.42 -14.73 6.89
CA ILE A 86 -9.71 -15.35 7.18
C ILE A 86 -9.88 -16.66 6.41
N ASP A 87 -10.69 -17.55 6.96
CA ASP A 87 -11.15 -18.75 6.27
C ASP A 87 -12.59 -18.52 5.79
N LEU A 88 -12.79 -18.54 4.48
CA LEU A 88 -14.09 -18.28 3.89
C LEU A 88 -15.01 -19.51 3.96
N THR A 89 -16.31 -19.26 4.13
CA THR A 89 -17.35 -20.28 3.93
C THR A 89 -17.58 -20.52 2.44
N ASN A 90 -18.15 -21.68 2.09
CA ASN A 90 -18.41 -22.04 0.69
C ASN A 90 -19.52 -21.21 0.02
N ASN A 91 -20.31 -20.49 0.81
CA ASN A 91 -21.47 -19.71 0.34
C ASN A 91 -21.17 -18.20 0.16
N VAL A 92 -19.91 -17.79 0.18
CA VAL A 92 -19.56 -16.40 -0.06
C VAL A 92 -19.87 -16.01 -1.51
N PRO A 93 -20.64 -14.94 -1.76
CA PRO A 93 -20.93 -14.48 -3.11
C PRO A 93 -19.65 -13.99 -3.81
N LYS A 94 -19.35 -14.52 -5.00
CA LYS A 94 -18.16 -14.14 -5.79
C LYS A 94 -18.02 -12.61 -5.99
N LYS A 95 -19.14 -11.90 -6.13
CA LYS A 95 -19.18 -10.45 -6.27
C LYS A 95 -18.59 -9.68 -5.09
N LEU A 96 -18.51 -10.28 -3.88
CA LEU A 96 -17.92 -9.65 -2.70
C LEU A 96 -16.40 -9.75 -2.66
N LEU A 97 -15.82 -10.59 -3.49
CA LEU A 97 -14.38 -10.85 -3.52
C LEU A 97 -13.67 -9.84 -4.42
N ASN A 98 -12.72 -9.11 -3.86
CA ASN A 98 -11.86 -8.24 -4.65
C ASN A 98 -10.61 -9.03 -5.08
N THR A 99 -10.38 -9.06 -6.38
CA THR A 99 -9.27 -9.79 -7.02
C THR A 99 -8.30 -8.83 -7.72
N SER A 100 -8.53 -7.53 -7.64
CA SER A 100 -7.72 -6.50 -8.30
C SER A 100 -7.36 -5.39 -7.32
N ALA A 101 -6.09 -4.95 -7.38
CA ALA A 101 -5.57 -3.85 -6.59
C ALA A 101 -5.95 -2.45 -7.10
N LYS A 102 -6.60 -2.34 -8.27
CA LYS A 102 -6.95 -1.03 -8.86
C LYS A 102 -7.94 -0.26 -8.00
N LYS A 103 -8.95 -0.95 -7.48
CA LYS A 103 -9.98 -0.37 -6.61
C LYS A 103 -10.66 -1.49 -5.84
N LEU A 104 -10.77 -1.33 -4.53
CA LEU A 104 -11.59 -2.23 -3.71
C LEU A 104 -13.06 -1.84 -3.80
N HIS A 105 -13.89 -2.81 -4.10
CA HIS A 105 -15.34 -2.70 -4.20
C HIS A 105 -16.03 -3.39 -3.02
N ASN A 106 -17.35 -3.26 -2.94
CA ASN A 106 -18.19 -3.96 -1.97
C ASN A 106 -17.75 -3.74 -0.51
N LYS A 107 -17.46 -2.49 -0.19
CA LYS A 107 -17.14 -2.07 1.17
C LYS A 107 -18.39 -2.10 2.04
N ASN A 108 -18.24 -2.67 3.23
CA ASN A 108 -19.31 -2.73 4.24
C ASN A 108 -18.69 -2.75 5.62
N GLU A 109 -19.50 -2.59 6.66
CA GLU A 109 -19.04 -2.80 8.03
C GLU A 109 -18.59 -4.26 8.22
N PHE A 110 -17.57 -4.47 9.04
CA PHE A 110 -17.00 -5.80 9.27
C PHE A 110 -18.05 -6.83 9.71
N ARG A 111 -19.03 -6.41 10.55
CA ARG A 111 -20.15 -7.28 10.97
C ARG A 111 -20.90 -7.93 9.81
N TYR A 112 -21.02 -7.24 8.67
CA TYR A 112 -21.70 -7.78 7.48
C TYR A 112 -20.98 -9.01 6.92
N PHE A 113 -19.65 -9.04 7.00
CA PHE A 113 -18.84 -10.13 6.46
C PHE A 113 -18.71 -11.34 7.38
N LYS A 114 -18.98 -11.21 8.69
CA LYS A 114 -18.84 -12.27 9.69
C LYS A 114 -19.57 -13.56 9.34
N LYS A 115 -20.71 -13.48 8.65
CA LYS A 115 -21.48 -14.67 8.20
C LYS A 115 -20.76 -15.50 7.14
N TYR A 116 -19.75 -14.94 6.49
CA TYR A 116 -18.95 -15.61 5.48
C TYR A 116 -17.58 -16.07 5.99
N ILE A 117 -17.29 -15.90 7.27
CA ILE A 117 -16.00 -16.21 7.90
C ILE A 117 -16.18 -17.38 8.86
N LYS A 118 -15.40 -18.46 8.67
CA LYS A 118 -15.43 -19.66 9.54
C LYS A 118 -14.77 -19.37 10.89
N ASN A 119 -13.57 -18.77 10.90
CA ASN A 119 -12.76 -18.49 12.09
C ASN A 119 -13.10 -17.16 12.78
N LYS A 120 -14.35 -16.71 12.67
CA LYS A 120 -14.80 -15.38 13.17
C LYS A 120 -14.70 -15.19 14.69
N SER A 121 -14.73 -16.28 15.48
CA SER A 121 -14.60 -16.24 16.94
C SER A 121 -13.26 -15.72 17.41
N ASP A 122 -12.21 -15.89 16.60
CA ASP A 122 -10.84 -15.56 16.94
C ASP A 122 -10.52 -14.09 16.62
N ILE A 123 -11.44 -13.42 15.89
CA ILE A 123 -11.23 -12.06 15.41
C ILE A 123 -11.84 -11.06 16.39
N LYS A 124 -10.98 -10.35 17.14
CA LYS A 124 -11.35 -9.32 18.11
C LYS A 124 -11.17 -7.92 17.52
N ILE A 125 -12.09 -7.50 16.67
CA ILE A 125 -12.06 -6.20 15.99
C ILE A 125 -13.43 -5.53 16.10
N ASN A 126 -13.42 -4.18 16.07
CA ASN A 126 -14.64 -3.40 16.06
C ASN A 126 -15.48 -3.70 14.81
N ASP A 127 -16.70 -4.12 15.06
CA ASP A 127 -17.66 -4.59 14.04
C ASP A 127 -18.13 -3.48 13.07
N ASN A 128 -17.98 -2.23 13.45
CA ASN A 128 -18.37 -1.07 12.63
C ASN A 128 -17.27 -0.59 11.67
N LEU A 129 -16.05 -1.16 11.72
CA LEU A 129 -15.00 -0.78 10.79
C LEU A 129 -15.38 -1.15 9.37
N ILE A 130 -15.15 -0.24 8.44
CA ILE A 130 -15.36 -0.48 7.02
C ILE A 130 -14.29 -1.45 6.51
N ALA A 131 -14.74 -2.49 5.86
CA ALA A 131 -13.90 -3.60 5.40
C ALA A 131 -14.27 -4.04 3.99
N SER A 132 -13.41 -4.86 3.40
CA SER A 132 -13.63 -5.59 2.15
C SER A 132 -12.97 -6.96 2.23
N ILE A 133 -13.40 -7.91 1.40
CA ILE A 133 -12.71 -9.19 1.25
C ILE A 133 -11.80 -9.11 0.03
N ILE A 134 -10.55 -9.57 0.16
CA ILE A 134 -9.63 -9.77 -0.96
C ILE A 134 -9.20 -11.24 -1.06
N THR A 135 -8.97 -11.68 -2.31
CA THR A 135 -8.42 -13.01 -2.64
C THR A 135 -7.27 -12.80 -3.62
N PRO A 136 -6.04 -12.56 -3.12
CA PRO A 136 -4.92 -12.06 -3.92
C PRO A 136 -4.44 -13.04 -5.00
N ASP A 137 -4.65 -14.35 -4.84
CA ASP A 137 -4.18 -15.36 -5.79
C ASP A 137 -4.95 -15.33 -7.12
N LYS A 138 -6.19 -14.86 -7.12
CA LYS A 138 -6.96 -14.70 -8.35
C LYS A 138 -6.43 -13.61 -9.28
N ASP A 139 -5.64 -12.67 -8.75
CA ASP A 139 -4.97 -11.65 -9.56
C ASP A 139 -3.85 -12.26 -10.46
N ILE A 140 -3.29 -13.41 -10.04
CA ILE A 140 -2.21 -14.11 -10.75
C ILE A 140 -2.72 -15.32 -11.53
N ILE A 141 -3.73 -16.02 -11.03
CA ILE A 141 -4.32 -17.22 -11.64
C ILE A 141 -5.80 -16.96 -11.90
N PRO A 142 -6.19 -16.33 -13.02
CA PRO A 142 -7.56 -15.86 -13.27
C PRO A 142 -8.62 -16.96 -13.22
N ASN A 143 -8.26 -18.21 -13.54
CA ASN A 143 -9.16 -19.35 -13.57
C ASN A 143 -9.10 -20.23 -12.31
N SER A 144 -8.37 -19.81 -11.27
CA SER A 144 -8.33 -20.54 -10.02
C SER A 144 -9.70 -20.54 -9.35
N GLU A 145 -10.22 -21.72 -9.01
CA GLU A 145 -11.39 -21.87 -8.14
C GLU A 145 -11.04 -21.71 -6.67
N ASN A 146 -9.76 -21.73 -6.34
CA ASN A 146 -9.28 -21.55 -4.98
C ASN A 146 -9.52 -20.12 -4.51
N LEU A 147 -10.22 -19.97 -3.38
CA LEU A 147 -10.47 -18.69 -2.72
C LEU A 147 -9.42 -18.35 -1.65
N GLU A 148 -8.46 -19.22 -1.43
CA GLU A 148 -7.41 -19.04 -0.43
C GLU A 148 -6.07 -18.63 -1.09
N PRO A 149 -5.26 -17.82 -0.40
CA PRO A 149 -5.57 -17.18 0.86
C PRO A 149 -6.61 -16.06 0.71
N ALA A 150 -7.46 -15.89 1.72
CA ALA A 150 -8.43 -14.80 1.78
C ALA A 150 -8.16 -13.88 2.98
N PHE A 151 -8.43 -12.60 2.81
CA PHE A 151 -8.22 -11.60 3.87
C PHE A 151 -9.40 -10.64 3.95
N ILE A 152 -9.75 -10.25 5.17
CA ILE A 152 -10.48 -9.01 5.43
C ILE A 152 -9.44 -7.90 5.48
N VAL A 153 -9.69 -6.85 4.70
CA VAL A 153 -8.86 -5.63 4.66
C VAL A 153 -9.66 -4.42 5.09
N PHE A 154 -8.98 -3.48 5.72
CA PHE A 154 -9.56 -2.26 6.26
C PHE A 154 -8.99 -1.02 5.54
N GLU A 155 -9.38 0.17 5.99
CA GLU A 155 -9.00 1.42 5.33
C GLU A 155 -7.48 1.62 5.22
N ASN A 156 -6.70 1.21 6.23
CA ASN A 156 -5.24 1.28 6.18
C ASN A 156 -4.64 0.46 5.04
N TYR A 157 -5.24 -0.65 4.67
CA TYR A 157 -4.79 -1.45 3.53
C TYR A 157 -4.90 -0.69 2.20
N GLU A 158 -5.93 0.13 2.04
CA GLU A 158 -6.06 0.98 0.84
C GLU A 158 -4.94 2.03 0.75
N LYS A 159 -4.38 2.45 1.89
CA LYS A 159 -3.20 3.34 1.90
C LYS A 159 -1.97 2.61 1.37
N ILE A 160 -1.79 1.34 1.74
CA ILE A 160 -0.72 0.50 1.16
C ILE A 160 -0.92 0.33 -0.36
N LEU A 161 -2.16 0.14 -0.84
CA LEU A 161 -2.43 0.05 -2.28
C LEU A 161 -2.18 1.36 -3.05
N GLN A 162 -2.19 2.51 -2.38
CA GLN A 162 -1.76 3.78 -2.99
C GLN A 162 -0.25 3.80 -3.22
N TRP A 163 0.52 3.18 -2.33
CA TRP A 163 1.96 3.05 -2.48
C TRP A 163 2.34 2.06 -3.59
N ASN A 164 1.77 0.86 -3.51
CA ASN A 164 2.01 -0.19 -4.49
C ASN A 164 0.70 -0.89 -4.85
N ARG A 165 0.32 -0.84 -6.13
CA ARG A 165 -0.93 -1.43 -6.64
C ARG A 165 -0.82 -2.96 -6.82
N SER A 166 -0.44 -3.64 -5.74
CA SER A 166 -0.41 -5.10 -5.69
C SER A 166 -1.12 -5.58 -4.42
N LEU A 167 -2.09 -6.50 -4.58
CA LEU A 167 -2.79 -7.07 -3.41
C LEU A 167 -1.84 -7.85 -2.50
N ARG A 168 -0.74 -8.39 -3.03
CA ARG A 168 0.24 -9.13 -2.24
C ARG A 168 1.25 -8.25 -1.53
N PHE A 169 1.49 -7.05 -2.03
CA PHE A 169 2.48 -6.15 -1.43
C PHE A 169 2.10 -5.71 -0.01
N GLY A 170 0.81 -5.58 0.27
CA GLY A 170 0.30 -5.09 1.54
C GLY A 170 0.02 -6.18 2.59
N LEU A 171 0.26 -7.44 2.25
CA LEU A 171 0.07 -8.61 3.11
C LEU A 171 1.39 -9.12 3.67
#